data_1d2387cb1e9d346b2b274a8ee85b46ac
#
_entry.id   1d2387cb1e9d346b2b274a8ee85b46ac
#
_cell.length_a   1.000
_cell.length_b   1.000
_cell.length_c   1.000
_cell.angle_alpha   90.00
_cell.angle_beta   90.00
_cell.angle_gamma   90.00
#
_symmetry.space_group_name_H-M   'P 1'
#
loop_
_entity.id
_entity.type
_entity.pdbx_description
1 polymer ?
#
loop_
_entity_poly.entity_id
_entity_poly.type
_entity_poly.pdbx_seq_one_letter_code
_entity_poly.pdbx_strand_id
1 'polypeptide(L)'
;MKKIIFALCLLGTITSCCKQPTMIGHRGSLLGVENTEEAFINGAKHFGYQGLECDVKTTLDGQCVCWHDNNLQRGGHENAIIAETTLDSLQSLTLTQTRKDVTYTATICTVDRYLEICKEYKVFPVVE
;
A
#
# COMPACT_ATOMS: atom_id res chain seq x y z
N MET A 1 32.93 46.61 45.69
CA MET A 1 33.09 45.79 44.44
C MET A 1 32.14 44.64 44.50
N LYS A 2 31.07 44.73 43.70
CA LYS A 2 30.03 43.67 43.62
C LYS A 2 30.44 42.63 42.55
N LYS A 3 30.66 41.37 42.96
CA LYS A 3 30.96 40.26 42.05
C LYS A 3 29.64 39.77 41.47
N ILE A 4 29.44 39.94 40.16
CA ILE A 4 28.30 39.38 39.40
C ILE A 4 28.71 37.97 39.00
N ILE A 5 28.04 36.97 39.57
CA ILE A 5 28.17 35.56 39.18
C ILE A 5 27.23 35.33 38.02
N PHE A 6 27.77 35.13 36.82
CA PHE A 6 27.00 34.64 35.65
C PHE A 6 26.78 33.14 35.83
N ALA A 7 25.56 32.75 36.15
CA ALA A 7 25.13 31.34 36.07
C ALA A 7 24.82 31.01 34.61
N LEU A 8 25.73 30.27 33.96
CA LEU A 8 25.50 29.71 32.61
C LEU A 8 24.57 28.50 32.72
N CYS A 9 23.26 28.70 32.47
CA CYS A 9 22.34 27.62 32.35
C CYS A 9 22.62 26.84 31.05
N LEU A 10 23.28 25.70 31.19
CA LEU A 10 23.47 24.75 30.10
C LEU A 10 22.09 24.06 29.83
N LEU A 11 21.30 24.58 28.88
CA LEU A 11 20.09 23.89 28.36
C LEU A 11 20.57 22.66 27.61
N GLY A 12 20.63 21.53 28.29
CA GLY A 12 20.79 20.23 27.65
C GLY A 12 19.55 19.92 26.83
N THR A 13 19.63 20.02 25.51
CA THR A 13 18.61 19.51 24.62
C THR A 13 18.62 17.98 24.70
N ILE A 14 17.66 17.41 25.44
CA ILE A 14 17.41 15.98 25.43
C ILE A 14 16.77 15.66 24.07
N THR A 15 17.58 15.34 23.08
CA THR A 15 17.08 14.77 21.83
C THR A 15 16.63 13.35 22.15
N SER A 16 15.36 13.21 22.51
CA SER A 16 14.72 11.91 22.59
C SER A 16 14.70 11.29 21.20
N CYS A 17 15.54 10.29 20.97
CA CYS A 17 15.54 9.48 19.75
C CYS A 17 14.36 8.52 19.80
N CYS A 18 13.14 9.06 19.71
CA CYS A 18 11.95 8.25 19.46
C CYS A 18 12.02 7.78 18.01
N LYS A 19 12.37 6.52 17.80
CA LYS A 19 12.17 5.89 16.49
C LYS A 19 10.67 5.95 16.18
N GLN A 20 10.31 6.64 15.12
CA GLN A 20 8.93 6.65 14.65
C GLN A 20 8.53 5.23 14.27
N PRO A 21 7.31 4.77 14.61
CA PRO A 21 6.83 3.47 14.20
C PRO A 21 6.78 3.40 12.67
N THR A 22 7.21 2.26 12.10
CA THR A 22 7.08 2.02 10.68
C THR A 22 5.63 1.70 10.35
N MET A 23 5.04 2.46 9.44
CA MET A 23 3.67 2.27 8.98
C MET A 23 3.67 1.54 7.64
N ILE A 24 2.91 0.44 7.57
CA ILE A 24 2.75 -0.37 6.37
C ILE A 24 1.30 -0.30 5.93
N GLY A 25 1.07 0.02 4.65
CA GLY A 25 -0.26 0.04 4.05
C GLY A 25 -0.72 -1.38 3.71
N HIS A 26 -1.61 -1.97 4.51
CA HIS A 26 -2.23 -3.26 4.25
C HIS A 26 -3.07 -3.21 2.98
N ARG A 27 -2.72 -3.99 1.95
CA ARG A 27 -3.31 -3.98 0.61
C ARG A 27 -3.31 -2.60 -0.05
N GLY A 28 -2.28 -1.79 0.25
CA GLY A 28 -2.15 -0.42 -0.20
C GLY A 28 -2.77 0.60 0.74
N SER A 29 -3.99 1.06 0.48
CA SER A 29 -4.68 2.06 1.30
C SER A 29 -6.20 1.94 1.20
N LEU A 30 -6.90 2.72 2.05
CA LEU A 30 -8.37 2.83 2.01
C LEU A 30 -8.88 3.73 0.87
N LEU A 31 -8.01 4.45 0.17
CA LEU A 31 -8.33 5.26 -0.99
C LEU A 31 -8.03 4.48 -2.27
N GLY A 32 -9.02 3.72 -2.74
CA GLY A 32 -8.93 2.84 -3.89
C GLY A 32 -9.49 1.45 -3.62
N VAL A 33 -9.54 0.62 -4.65
CA VAL A 33 -9.78 -0.81 -4.53
C VAL A 33 -8.54 -1.47 -3.93
N GLU A 34 -8.69 -2.34 -2.93
CA GLU A 34 -7.55 -3.01 -2.30
C GLU A 34 -6.68 -3.78 -3.31
N ASN A 35 -5.38 -3.87 -3.07
CA ASN A 35 -4.43 -4.59 -3.94
C ASN A 35 -4.37 -4.06 -5.38
N THR A 36 -4.67 -2.79 -5.61
CA THR A 36 -4.60 -2.16 -6.92
C THR A 36 -3.61 -1.01 -6.96
N GLU A 37 -3.21 -0.62 -8.17
CA GLU A 37 -2.25 0.45 -8.41
C GLU A 37 -2.64 1.74 -7.67
N GLU A 38 -3.91 2.16 -7.74
CA GLU A 38 -4.38 3.38 -7.09
C GLU A 38 -4.25 3.30 -5.56
N ALA A 39 -4.62 2.15 -4.95
CA ALA A 39 -4.50 1.95 -3.52
C ALA A 39 -3.04 2.01 -3.05
N PHE A 40 -2.10 1.45 -3.82
CA PHE A 40 -0.68 1.49 -3.53
C PHE A 40 -0.11 2.92 -3.65
N ILE A 41 -0.41 3.63 -4.75
CA ILE A 41 0.03 5.02 -4.95
C ILE A 41 -0.51 5.92 -3.84
N ASN A 42 -1.79 5.80 -3.50
CA ASN A 42 -2.39 6.58 -2.41
C ASN A 42 -1.77 6.25 -1.05
N GLY A 43 -1.43 4.99 -0.79
CA GLY A 43 -0.72 4.57 0.41
C GLY A 43 0.62 5.27 0.57
N ALA A 44 1.43 5.28 -0.48
CA ALA A 44 2.73 5.92 -0.49
C ALA A 44 2.64 7.47 -0.46
N LYS A 45 1.78 8.04 -1.30
CA LYS A 45 1.75 9.48 -1.57
C LYS A 45 0.93 10.28 -0.56
N HIS A 46 -0.28 9.79 -0.21
CA HIS A 46 -1.20 10.54 0.65
C HIS A 46 -1.08 10.16 2.12
N PHE A 47 -0.83 8.89 2.44
CA PHE A 47 -0.67 8.44 3.82
C PHE A 47 0.79 8.41 4.28
N GLY A 48 1.75 8.49 3.37
CA GLY A 48 3.17 8.50 3.70
C GLY A 48 3.64 7.19 4.34
N TYR A 49 3.04 6.05 3.97
CA TYR A 49 3.47 4.74 4.45
C TYR A 49 4.89 4.45 3.99
N GLN A 50 5.71 3.87 4.85
CA GLN A 50 7.08 3.48 4.54
C GLN A 50 7.14 2.14 3.82
N GLY A 51 6.12 1.30 3.98
CA GLY A 51 5.95 0.04 3.28
C GLY A 51 4.54 -0.11 2.73
N LEU A 52 4.40 -0.92 1.70
CA LEU A 52 3.12 -1.33 1.14
C LEU A 52 3.06 -2.85 1.19
N GLU A 53 1.94 -3.38 1.64
CA GLU A 53 1.71 -4.82 1.66
C GLU A 53 0.74 -5.19 0.54
N CYS A 54 0.97 -6.36 -0.08
CA CYS A 54 0.10 -6.98 -1.07
C CYS A 54 0.03 -8.49 -0.89
N ASP A 55 -1.15 -9.03 -1.20
CA ASP A 55 -1.37 -10.47 -1.35
C ASP A 55 -1.08 -10.89 -2.79
N VAL A 56 -0.48 -12.07 -3.01
CA VAL A 56 -0.13 -12.55 -4.35
C VAL A 56 -0.92 -13.80 -4.74
N LYS A 57 -1.44 -13.81 -5.96
CA LYS A 57 -2.07 -14.96 -6.61
C LYS A 57 -1.46 -15.19 -8.00
N THR A 58 -1.53 -16.42 -8.46
CA THR A 58 -1.07 -16.81 -9.81
C THR A 58 -2.25 -17.08 -10.73
N THR A 59 -2.23 -16.50 -11.91
CA THR A 59 -3.25 -16.67 -12.95
C THR A 59 -3.09 -18.00 -13.71
N LEU A 60 -4.08 -18.35 -14.55
CA LEU A 60 -4.04 -19.54 -15.39
C LEU A 60 -2.79 -19.58 -16.30
N ASP A 61 -2.36 -18.45 -16.82
CA ASP A 61 -1.20 -18.30 -17.69
C ASP A 61 0.11 -17.99 -16.92
N GLY A 62 0.12 -18.23 -15.59
CA GLY A 62 1.31 -18.16 -14.75
C GLY A 62 1.79 -16.75 -14.39
N GLN A 63 0.95 -15.72 -14.58
CA GLN A 63 1.27 -14.35 -14.19
C GLN A 63 0.95 -14.11 -12.70
N CYS A 64 1.75 -13.30 -12.02
CA CYS A 64 1.50 -12.93 -10.62
C CYS A 64 0.70 -11.64 -10.53
N VAL A 65 -0.42 -11.68 -9.80
CA VAL A 65 -1.32 -10.53 -9.57
C VAL A 65 -1.51 -10.26 -8.09
N CYS A 66 -1.80 -9.02 -7.75
CA CYS A 66 -2.10 -8.60 -6.39
C CYS A 66 -3.59 -8.78 -6.10
N TRP A 67 -3.94 -9.77 -5.27
CA TRP A 67 -5.30 -9.99 -4.80
C TRP A 67 -5.34 -10.98 -3.65
N HIS A 68 -6.23 -10.77 -2.67
CA HIS A 68 -6.28 -11.62 -1.48
C HIS A 68 -7.02 -12.95 -1.70
N ASP A 69 -8.23 -12.90 -2.24
CA ASP A 69 -9.09 -14.08 -2.38
C ASP A 69 -8.76 -14.90 -3.63
N ASN A 70 -9.23 -16.13 -3.70
CA ASN A 70 -9.03 -16.97 -4.88
C ASN A 70 -9.88 -16.52 -6.08
N ASN A 71 -10.88 -15.68 -5.85
CA ASN A 71 -11.73 -15.10 -6.89
C ASN A 71 -11.85 -13.57 -6.71
N LEU A 72 -12.47 -12.90 -7.69
CA LEU A 72 -12.66 -11.46 -7.68
C LEU A 72 -14.00 -11.02 -7.06
N GLN A 73 -14.61 -11.81 -6.15
CA GLN A 73 -15.89 -11.48 -5.51
C GLN A 73 -15.88 -10.11 -4.83
N ARG A 74 -14.82 -9.78 -4.10
CA ARG A 74 -14.67 -8.45 -3.45
C ARG A 74 -14.62 -7.30 -4.44
N GLY A 75 -14.25 -7.59 -5.69
CA GLY A 75 -14.23 -6.64 -6.79
C GLY A 75 -15.50 -6.64 -7.63
N GLY A 76 -16.52 -7.42 -7.25
CA GLY A 76 -17.79 -7.51 -7.96
C GLY A 76 -17.89 -8.65 -8.98
N HIS A 77 -16.91 -9.57 -9.05
CA HIS A 77 -16.83 -10.65 -10.05
C HIS A 77 -16.63 -12.02 -9.37
N GLU A 78 -17.65 -12.55 -8.70
CA GLU A 78 -17.57 -13.81 -7.93
C GLU A 78 -17.19 -15.04 -8.75
N ASN A 79 -17.53 -15.06 -10.04
CA ASN A 79 -17.25 -16.18 -10.96
C ASN A 79 -15.85 -16.10 -11.59
N ALA A 80 -15.09 -15.01 -11.38
CA ALA A 80 -13.75 -14.88 -11.90
C ALA A 80 -12.72 -15.49 -10.92
N ILE A 81 -12.43 -16.79 -11.11
CA ILE A 81 -11.43 -17.52 -10.33
C ILE A 81 -10.06 -17.22 -10.92
N ILE A 82 -9.14 -16.67 -10.12
CA ILE A 82 -7.84 -16.15 -10.60
C ILE A 82 -7.02 -17.27 -11.24
N ALA A 83 -6.90 -18.43 -10.59
CA ALA A 83 -6.12 -19.56 -11.09
C ALA A 83 -6.69 -20.20 -12.37
N GLU A 84 -7.93 -19.89 -12.74
CA GLU A 84 -8.63 -20.41 -13.91
C GLU A 84 -8.82 -19.34 -15.01
N THR A 85 -8.28 -18.14 -14.82
CA THR A 85 -8.46 -17.01 -15.73
C THR A 85 -7.09 -16.43 -16.12
N THR A 86 -6.92 -16.08 -17.39
CA THR A 86 -5.68 -15.43 -17.87
C THR A 86 -5.58 -14.00 -17.39
N LEU A 87 -4.35 -13.46 -17.31
CA LEU A 87 -4.13 -12.07 -16.92
C LEU A 87 -4.91 -11.09 -17.80
N ASP A 88 -4.88 -11.27 -19.10
CA ASP A 88 -5.58 -10.39 -20.07
C ASP A 88 -7.08 -10.34 -19.80
N SER A 89 -7.70 -11.51 -19.54
CA SER A 89 -9.10 -11.59 -19.16
C SER A 89 -9.40 -10.91 -17.83
N LEU A 90 -8.54 -11.09 -16.81
CA LEU A 90 -8.70 -10.42 -15.52
C LEU A 90 -8.57 -8.90 -15.65
N GLN A 91 -7.63 -8.42 -16.45
CA GLN A 91 -7.42 -6.98 -16.69
C GLN A 91 -8.54 -6.31 -17.49
N SER A 92 -9.35 -7.09 -18.22
CA SER A 92 -10.54 -6.58 -18.91
C SER A 92 -11.71 -6.28 -17.95
N LEU A 93 -11.65 -6.78 -16.70
CA LEU A 93 -12.69 -6.60 -15.69
C LEU A 93 -12.48 -5.30 -14.91
N THR A 94 -13.57 -4.58 -14.68
CA THR A 94 -13.56 -3.41 -13.78
C THR A 94 -13.87 -3.86 -12.35
N LEU A 95 -12.87 -3.82 -11.49
CA LEU A 95 -13.05 -4.08 -10.06
C LEU A 95 -13.71 -2.89 -9.39
N THR A 96 -14.63 -3.16 -8.45
CA THR A 96 -15.40 -2.11 -7.76
C THR A 96 -15.45 -2.39 -6.27
N GLN A 97 -15.15 -1.38 -5.46
CA GLN A 97 -15.35 -1.43 -4.00
C GLN A 97 -15.96 -0.12 -3.50
N THR A 98 -16.95 -0.21 -2.61
CA THR A 98 -17.57 0.95 -1.98
C THR A 98 -17.14 1.04 -0.52
N ARG A 99 -16.68 2.22 -0.09
CA ARG A 99 -16.31 2.53 1.30
C ARG A 99 -16.87 3.88 1.69
N LYS A 100 -17.66 3.95 2.77
CA LYS A 100 -18.25 5.22 3.27
C LYS A 100 -18.88 6.05 2.15
N ASP A 101 -19.75 5.46 1.36
CA ASP A 101 -20.50 6.11 0.27
C ASP A 101 -19.64 6.55 -0.94
N VAL A 102 -18.33 6.23 -0.97
CA VAL A 102 -17.45 6.44 -2.11
C VAL A 102 -17.20 5.11 -2.81
N THR A 103 -17.50 5.06 -4.10
CA THR A 103 -17.23 3.90 -4.95
C THR A 103 -15.94 4.12 -5.73
N TYR A 104 -15.00 3.19 -5.57
CA TYR A 104 -13.74 3.13 -6.28
C TYR A 104 -13.81 2.07 -7.36
N THR A 105 -13.16 2.33 -8.48
CA THR A 105 -13.02 1.36 -9.58
C THR A 105 -11.56 1.26 -9.98
N ALA A 106 -11.13 0.05 -10.37
CA ALA A 106 -9.77 -0.22 -10.81
C ALA A 106 -9.72 -1.44 -11.71
N THR A 107 -8.54 -1.77 -12.23
CA THR A 107 -8.22 -3.07 -12.81
C THR A 107 -7.27 -3.83 -11.90
N ILE A 108 -7.18 -5.16 -12.07
CA ILE A 108 -6.25 -5.97 -11.28
C ILE A 108 -4.79 -5.51 -11.53
N CYS A 109 -4.02 -5.39 -10.47
CA CYS A 109 -2.61 -4.98 -10.51
C CYS A 109 -1.71 -6.21 -10.61
N THR A 110 -0.69 -6.17 -11.46
CA THR A 110 0.36 -7.20 -11.47
C THR A 110 1.38 -6.94 -10.36
N VAL A 111 2.05 -8.00 -9.89
CA VAL A 111 3.14 -7.87 -8.90
C VAL A 111 4.29 -7.03 -9.46
N ASP A 112 4.59 -7.14 -10.75
CA ASP A 112 5.62 -6.32 -11.39
C ASP A 112 5.29 -4.82 -11.27
N ARG A 113 4.03 -4.45 -11.56
CA ARG A 113 3.58 -3.05 -11.43
C ARG A 113 3.62 -2.57 -9.97
N TYR A 114 3.22 -3.41 -9.02
CA TYR A 114 3.33 -3.12 -7.59
C TYR A 114 4.78 -2.84 -7.17
N LEU A 115 5.74 -3.67 -7.62
CA LEU A 115 7.18 -3.48 -7.32
C LEU A 115 7.74 -2.20 -7.96
N GLU A 116 7.29 -1.84 -9.18
CA GLU A 116 7.63 -0.57 -9.81
C GLU A 116 7.15 0.63 -8.97
N ILE A 117 5.90 0.57 -8.46
CA ILE A 117 5.35 1.60 -7.58
C ILE A 117 6.18 1.71 -6.29
N CYS A 118 6.51 0.59 -5.65
CA CYS A 118 7.35 0.60 -4.46
C CYS A 118 8.71 1.27 -4.72
N LYS A 119 9.32 1.00 -5.86
CA LYS A 119 10.60 1.61 -6.28
C LYS A 119 10.44 3.10 -6.56
N GLU A 120 9.39 3.51 -7.30
CA GLU A 120 9.10 4.89 -7.65
C GLU A 120 8.93 5.78 -6.40
N TYR A 121 8.13 5.30 -5.45
CA TYR A 121 7.82 6.03 -4.22
C TYR A 121 8.80 5.77 -3.07
N LYS A 122 9.84 4.93 -3.29
CA LYS A 122 10.87 4.60 -2.29
C LYS A 122 10.29 4.03 -0.99
N VAL A 123 9.27 3.20 -1.12
CA VAL A 123 8.67 2.42 -0.04
C VAL A 123 9.11 0.96 -0.17
N PHE A 124 9.19 0.22 0.95
CA PHE A 124 9.57 -1.19 0.86
C PHE A 124 8.35 -2.08 0.60
N PRO A 125 8.49 -3.12 -0.26
CA PRO A 125 7.43 -4.08 -0.50
C PRO A 125 7.32 -5.07 0.66
N VAL A 126 6.08 -5.46 1.00
CA VAL A 126 5.73 -6.57 1.88
C VAL A 126 4.79 -7.48 1.09
N VAL A 127 5.13 -8.76 0.96
CA VAL A 127 4.41 -9.71 0.10
C VAL A 127 3.95 -10.91 0.92
N GLU A 128 2.66 -11.23 0.84
CA GLU A 128 2.03 -12.44 1.38
C GLU A 128 1.59 -13.42 0.28
#